data_b2df9f1dd8cf1c3d02a8f2ddec5d04b0
#
_entry.id   b2df9f1dd8cf1c3d02a8f2ddec5d04b0
#
_cell.length_a   1.000
_cell.length_b   1.000
_cell.length_c   1.000
_cell.angle_alpha   90.00
_cell.angle_beta   90.00
_cell.angle_gamma   90.00
#
_symmetry.space_group_name_H-M   'P 1'
#
loop_
_entity.id
_entity.type
_entity.pdbx_description
1 polymer ?
#
loop_
_entity_poly.entity_id
_entity_poly.type
_entity_poly.pdbx_seq_one_letter_code
_entity_poly.pdbx_strand_id
1 'polypeptide(L)'
;METVKLNTIEEAIEDFKAGNFVIVVDDEDRENEGDLIIAAEQITPEKVNFMLKHARGVLCAPITVSRCKELDLPHQVSDNTSVLGTPFTVTIDKLEGCTTGVSAADRAGHTEATIDMCRLSGFYPAGALMEIMNEDGTMARLPELRKMADEFNLKLISIRDMIAYRLRQESIVEKGVEVDMPTEHGHFRLIPFRQKSNGLEHVALFKGTWEPDEPVLVRVHSSCATGDIFGSMRCDCGEQLHKAMELIEKAGKGAIVYLNQEGRGIGLMEKMRAYKLQEDGMDTVDANICLGHLADERDYGVGAQILRELGVHKMRLLTNNPVKRVGLEAYGLEIVENVPVETTPNRYNERYLRTKKERMGHILHFNK
;
A
#
# COMPACT_ATOMS: atom_id res chain seq x y z
N MET A 1 -1.00 -27.69 -6.26
CA MET A 1 0.33 -27.06 -6.34
C MET A 1 0.85 -26.98 -4.92
N GLU A 2 2.03 -27.49 -4.62
CA GLU A 2 2.64 -27.29 -3.32
C GLU A 2 2.90 -25.79 -3.14
N THR A 3 2.39 -25.21 -2.06
CA THR A 3 2.66 -23.81 -1.71
C THR A 3 4.15 -23.68 -1.38
N VAL A 4 4.86 -22.90 -2.16
CA VAL A 4 6.28 -22.60 -1.91
C VAL A 4 6.40 -21.91 -0.56
N LYS A 5 7.20 -22.46 0.35
CA LYS A 5 7.38 -21.91 1.68
C LYS A 5 8.37 -20.73 1.64
N LEU A 6 7.91 -19.56 2.04
CA LEU A 6 8.76 -18.39 2.28
C LEU A 6 9.36 -18.42 3.70
N ASN A 7 10.48 -17.74 3.87
CA ASN A 7 11.09 -17.51 5.18
C ASN A 7 10.43 -16.32 5.88
N THR A 8 10.59 -16.23 7.20
CA THR A 8 10.13 -15.07 7.96
C THR A 8 11.06 -13.87 7.74
N ILE A 9 10.55 -12.68 7.99
CA ILE A 9 11.35 -11.45 7.87
C ILE A 9 12.44 -11.42 8.94
N GLU A 10 12.17 -11.94 10.13
CA GLU A 10 13.13 -12.07 11.23
C GLU A 10 14.33 -12.95 10.82
N GLU A 11 14.08 -14.12 10.21
CA GLU A 11 15.13 -15.00 9.69
C GLU A 11 15.97 -14.30 8.62
N ALA A 12 15.34 -13.54 7.73
CA ALA A 12 16.02 -12.78 6.69
C ALA A 12 16.86 -11.64 7.26
N ILE A 13 16.37 -10.92 8.28
CA ILE A 13 17.11 -9.86 8.97
C ILE A 13 18.39 -10.42 9.61
N GLU A 14 18.32 -11.57 10.28
CA GLU A 14 19.49 -12.18 10.92
C GLU A 14 20.54 -12.61 9.88
N ASP A 15 20.14 -13.22 8.77
CA ASP A 15 21.04 -13.58 7.67
C ASP A 15 21.64 -12.33 7.00
N PHE A 16 20.83 -11.29 6.79
CA PHE A 16 21.30 -10.04 6.20
C PHE A 16 22.33 -9.31 7.09
N LYS A 17 22.12 -9.30 8.43
CA LYS A 17 23.09 -8.82 9.42
C LYS A 17 24.41 -9.59 9.37
N ALA A 18 24.35 -10.90 9.15
CA ALA A 18 25.52 -11.75 8.98
C ALA A 18 26.25 -11.51 7.66
N GLY A 19 25.72 -10.63 6.78
CA GLY A 19 26.30 -10.32 5.49
C GLY A 19 25.91 -11.33 4.40
N ASN A 20 24.91 -12.14 4.59
CA ASN A 20 24.40 -13.06 3.58
C ASN A 20 23.46 -12.33 2.62
N PHE A 21 23.32 -12.86 1.41
CA PHE A 21 22.26 -12.45 0.48
C PHE A 21 20.89 -12.88 0.96
N VAL A 22 19.90 -12.10 0.59
CA VAL A 22 18.47 -12.45 0.71
C VAL A 22 17.84 -12.33 -0.67
N ILE A 23 16.92 -13.23 -0.99
CA ILE A 23 16.10 -13.15 -2.20
C ILE A 23 14.76 -12.53 -1.79
N VAL A 24 14.36 -11.47 -2.48
CA VAL A 24 13.07 -10.80 -2.31
C VAL A 24 12.25 -11.02 -3.55
N VAL A 25 11.04 -11.56 -3.40
CA VAL A 25 10.09 -11.77 -4.50
C VAL A 25 8.95 -10.78 -4.42
N ASP A 26 8.55 -10.27 -5.56
CA ASP A 26 7.39 -9.39 -5.72
C ASP A 26 6.09 -10.19 -5.90
N ASP A 27 4.95 -9.50 -5.79
CA ASP A 27 3.63 -10.11 -5.98
C ASP A 27 3.40 -10.56 -7.43
N GLU A 28 2.63 -11.64 -7.60
CA GLU A 28 2.27 -12.20 -8.92
C GLU A 28 1.51 -11.20 -9.79
N ASP A 29 0.76 -10.29 -9.18
CA ASP A 29 -0.05 -9.27 -9.86
C ASP A 29 0.77 -8.02 -10.26
N ARG A 30 2.07 -7.94 -9.91
CA ARG A 30 2.97 -6.81 -10.23
C ARG A 30 4.04 -7.26 -11.25
N GLU A 31 5.30 -7.42 -10.83
CA GLU A 31 6.39 -7.89 -11.70
C GLU A 31 6.54 -9.40 -11.65
N ASN A 32 6.17 -10.01 -10.52
CA ASN A 32 6.34 -11.44 -10.24
C ASN A 32 7.78 -11.91 -10.45
N GLU A 33 8.74 -11.08 -10.09
CA GLU A 33 10.19 -11.30 -10.26
C GLU A 33 10.84 -11.41 -8.89
N GLY A 34 12.10 -11.83 -8.85
CA GLY A 34 12.88 -11.91 -7.63
C GLY A 34 14.26 -11.29 -7.79
N ASP A 35 14.67 -10.54 -6.79
CA ASP A 35 15.99 -9.90 -6.73
C ASP A 35 16.84 -10.49 -5.62
N LEU A 36 18.13 -10.62 -5.91
CA LEU A 36 19.16 -10.92 -4.92
C LEU A 36 19.66 -9.61 -4.33
N ILE A 37 19.51 -9.45 -3.01
CA ILE A 37 19.83 -8.21 -2.31
C ILE A 37 20.89 -8.40 -1.24
N ILE A 38 21.69 -7.35 -0.98
CA ILE A 38 22.68 -7.28 0.11
C ILE A 38 22.93 -5.81 0.52
N ALA A 39 23.32 -5.57 1.79
CA ALA A 39 23.75 -4.23 2.22
C ALA A 39 25.02 -3.78 1.50
N ALA A 40 25.10 -2.50 1.12
CA ALA A 40 26.29 -1.94 0.45
C ALA A 40 27.55 -2.08 1.31
N GLU A 41 27.44 -1.98 2.64
CA GLU A 41 28.54 -2.15 3.59
C GLU A 41 29.12 -3.57 3.61
N GLN A 42 28.36 -4.56 3.11
CA GLN A 42 28.75 -5.97 3.08
C GLN A 42 29.19 -6.45 1.70
N ILE A 43 29.21 -5.56 0.69
CA ILE A 43 29.58 -5.93 -0.68
C ILE A 43 31.10 -6.17 -0.79
N THR A 44 31.48 -7.24 -1.49
CA THR A 44 32.87 -7.57 -1.80
C THR A 44 32.98 -7.99 -3.26
N PRO A 45 34.18 -8.01 -3.87
CA PRO A 45 34.36 -8.50 -5.24
C PRO A 45 33.82 -9.93 -5.46
N GLU A 46 33.96 -10.82 -4.47
CA GLU A 46 33.47 -12.19 -4.53
C GLU A 46 31.94 -12.21 -4.55
N LYS A 47 31.29 -11.35 -3.77
CA LYS A 47 29.83 -11.21 -3.72
C LYS A 47 29.29 -10.62 -5.01
N VAL A 48 29.94 -9.60 -5.57
CA VAL A 48 29.59 -9.08 -6.90
C VAL A 48 29.70 -10.19 -7.95
N ASN A 49 30.77 -10.95 -7.93
CA ASN A 49 30.96 -12.07 -8.87
C ASN A 49 29.89 -13.17 -8.67
N PHE A 50 29.47 -13.42 -7.43
CA PHE A 50 28.34 -14.32 -7.13
C PHE A 50 27.04 -13.81 -7.77
N MET A 51 26.71 -12.53 -7.59
CA MET A 51 25.53 -11.91 -8.21
C MET A 51 25.57 -12.03 -9.73
N LEU A 52 26.66 -11.63 -10.36
CA LEU A 52 26.85 -11.72 -11.81
C LEU A 52 26.73 -13.15 -12.35
N LYS A 53 27.23 -14.14 -11.62
CA LYS A 53 27.22 -15.55 -12.03
C LYS A 53 25.85 -16.19 -11.86
N HIS A 54 25.15 -15.89 -10.77
CA HIS A 54 23.96 -16.63 -10.35
C HIS A 54 22.65 -15.85 -10.55
N ALA A 55 22.65 -14.52 -10.39
CA ALA A 55 21.48 -13.69 -10.66
C ALA A 55 21.41 -13.23 -12.12
N ARG A 56 22.51 -12.81 -12.73
CA ARG A 56 22.67 -12.46 -14.16
C ARG A 56 21.91 -11.22 -14.65
N GLY A 57 21.24 -10.50 -13.78
CA GLY A 57 20.54 -9.25 -14.07
C GLY A 57 21.46 -8.04 -14.09
N VAL A 58 20.88 -6.85 -14.01
CA VAL A 58 21.64 -5.60 -13.89
C VAL A 58 21.98 -5.34 -12.42
N LEU A 59 23.27 -5.11 -12.14
CA LEU A 59 23.69 -4.72 -10.79
C LEU A 59 23.26 -3.28 -10.52
N CYS A 60 22.38 -3.11 -9.56
CA CYS A 60 21.83 -1.83 -9.15
C CYS A 60 22.26 -1.49 -7.71
N ALA A 61 22.39 -0.20 -7.42
CA ALA A 61 22.72 0.31 -6.09
C ALA A 61 21.57 1.18 -5.57
N PRO A 62 20.55 0.60 -4.89
CA PRO A 62 19.52 1.36 -4.23
C PRO A 62 20.11 2.30 -3.19
N ILE A 63 19.74 3.58 -3.27
CA ILE A 63 20.09 4.61 -2.30
C ILE A 63 18.88 5.53 -2.07
N THR A 64 18.87 6.23 -0.94
CA THR A 64 17.76 7.15 -0.62
C THR A 64 17.76 8.39 -1.51
N VAL A 65 16.58 9.00 -1.70
CA VAL A 65 16.43 10.27 -2.44
C VAL A 65 17.28 11.38 -1.84
N SER A 66 17.42 11.45 -0.51
CA SER A 66 18.30 12.40 0.16
C SER A 66 19.77 12.19 -0.26
N ARG A 67 20.20 10.92 -0.35
CA ARG A 67 21.57 10.60 -0.77
C ARG A 67 21.80 10.90 -2.25
N CYS A 68 20.82 10.68 -3.11
CA CYS A 68 20.90 11.12 -4.52
C CYS A 68 21.15 12.63 -4.63
N LYS A 69 20.43 13.43 -3.83
CA LYS A 69 20.59 14.89 -3.80
C LYS A 69 21.98 15.31 -3.27
N GLU A 70 22.47 14.69 -2.20
CA GLU A 70 23.79 14.95 -1.65
C GLU A 70 24.93 14.65 -2.65
N LEU A 71 24.75 13.60 -3.46
CA LEU A 71 25.73 13.15 -4.45
C LEU A 71 25.53 13.83 -5.82
N ASP A 72 24.54 14.73 -5.96
CA ASP A 72 24.18 15.39 -7.23
C ASP A 72 23.93 14.39 -8.37
N LEU A 73 23.11 13.36 -8.07
CA LEU A 73 22.74 12.31 -9.02
C LEU A 73 21.33 12.63 -9.59
N PRO A 74 21.23 13.31 -10.74
CA PRO A 74 19.95 13.58 -11.38
C PRO A 74 19.36 12.31 -12.01
N HIS A 75 18.07 12.36 -12.32
CA HIS A 75 17.44 11.32 -13.13
C HIS A 75 18.11 11.20 -14.50
N GLN A 76 18.22 9.97 -15.00
CA GLN A 76 18.80 9.67 -16.29
C GLN A 76 18.00 10.31 -17.45
N VAL A 77 16.68 10.41 -17.29
CA VAL A 77 15.76 11.04 -18.24
C VAL A 77 14.85 12.04 -17.52
N SER A 78 14.55 13.17 -18.18
CA SER A 78 13.65 14.19 -17.65
C SER A 78 12.18 13.78 -17.72
N ASP A 79 11.83 12.90 -18.66
CA ASP A 79 10.47 12.38 -18.87
C ASP A 79 10.55 10.85 -18.93
N ASN A 80 10.03 10.18 -17.89
CA ASN A 80 10.09 8.74 -17.76
C ASN A 80 8.85 8.10 -18.39
N THR A 81 9.02 7.54 -19.58
CA THR A 81 7.96 6.85 -20.34
C THR A 81 7.90 5.35 -20.10
N SER A 82 8.64 4.82 -19.09
CA SER A 82 8.59 3.38 -18.76
C SER A 82 7.23 2.99 -18.21
N VAL A 83 6.76 1.79 -18.57
CA VAL A 83 5.42 1.30 -18.17
C VAL A 83 5.23 1.25 -16.65
N LEU A 84 6.30 0.95 -15.92
CA LEU A 84 6.30 0.83 -14.45
C LEU A 84 6.83 2.09 -13.74
N GLY A 85 7.17 3.14 -14.49
CA GLY A 85 7.63 4.42 -13.93
C GLY A 85 8.96 4.37 -13.18
N THR A 86 9.77 3.31 -13.37
CA THR A 86 11.05 3.11 -12.67
C THR A 86 12.03 4.27 -12.90
N PRO A 87 12.40 5.07 -11.88
CA PRO A 87 13.32 6.18 -12.05
C PRO A 87 14.78 5.69 -11.95
N PHE A 88 15.52 5.79 -13.05
CA PHE A 88 16.96 5.60 -13.05
C PHE A 88 17.66 6.95 -12.85
N THR A 89 18.72 6.97 -12.05
CA THR A 89 19.67 8.10 -12.02
C THR A 89 20.70 7.95 -13.12
N VAL A 90 21.53 8.98 -13.33
CA VAL A 90 22.75 8.84 -14.13
C VAL A 90 23.61 7.71 -13.59
N THR A 91 24.33 7.03 -14.49
CA THR A 91 25.26 5.97 -14.11
C THR A 91 26.41 6.54 -13.29
N ILE A 92 26.86 5.80 -12.27
CA ILE A 92 28.01 6.20 -11.45
C ILE A 92 29.11 5.16 -11.52
N ASP A 93 30.34 5.64 -11.38
CA ASP A 93 31.53 4.80 -11.31
C ASP A 93 32.50 5.35 -10.28
N LYS A 94 33.45 4.51 -9.84
CA LYS A 94 34.50 4.91 -8.95
C LYS A 94 35.51 5.81 -9.70
N LEU A 95 35.86 6.96 -9.10
CA LEU A 95 36.76 7.95 -9.72
C LEU A 95 38.16 7.43 -9.95
N GLU A 96 38.65 6.51 -9.11
CA GLU A 96 40.02 5.98 -9.18
C GLU A 96 40.02 4.44 -9.22
N GLY A 97 40.77 3.86 -10.16
CA GLY A 97 41.02 2.42 -10.26
C GLY A 97 39.92 1.61 -10.93
N CYS A 98 39.05 2.23 -11.71
CA CYS A 98 38.01 1.57 -12.55
C CYS A 98 38.37 1.58 -14.03
N THR A 99 37.97 0.51 -14.75
CA THR A 99 38.15 0.38 -16.20
C THR A 99 36.87 0.45 -17.00
N THR A 100 35.70 0.11 -16.40
CA THR A 100 34.35 0.19 -17.02
C THR A 100 33.30 0.38 -15.93
N GLY A 101 32.34 1.30 -16.13
CA GLY A 101 31.29 1.63 -15.14
C GLY A 101 29.98 0.89 -15.33
N VAL A 102 29.22 0.73 -14.25
CA VAL A 102 27.87 0.11 -14.23
C VAL A 102 26.89 1.00 -13.45
N SER A 103 25.66 1.11 -13.96
CA SER A 103 24.63 2.06 -13.54
C SER A 103 23.90 1.71 -12.25
N ALA A 104 23.42 2.77 -11.54
CA ALA A 104 22.45 2.67 -10.47
C ALA A 104 21.02 2.87 -10.98
N ALA A 105 20.08 2.03 -10.55
CA ALA A 105 18.68 2.07 -10.96
C ALA A 105 17.74 2.05 -9.75
N ASP A 106 16.70 2.89 -9.81
CA ASP A 106 15.59 2.88 -8.85
C ASP A 106 14.41 2.09 -9.42
N ARG A 107 13.98 1.03 -8.72
CA ARG A 107 12.71 0.34 -9.00
C ARG A 107 11.85 0.36 -7.74
N ALA A 108 10.61 0.88 -7.86
CA ALA A 108 9.61 0.74 -6.81
C ALA A 108 9.37 -0.76 -6.51
N GLY A 109 9.51 -1.15 -5.26
CA GLY A 109 9.34 -2.54 -4.80
C GLY A 109 10.63 -3.15 -4.27
N HIS A 110 11.51 -3.67 -5.10
CA HIS A 110 12.77 -4.28 -4.66
C HIS A 110 13.79 -3.26 -4.13
N THR A 111 13.79 -2.04 -4.69
CA THR A 111 14.61 -0.92 -4.20
C THR A 111 14.27 -0.55 -2.77
N GLU A 112 12.99 -0.30 -2.49
CA GLU A 112 12.50 0.02 -1.15
C GLU A 112 12.72 -1.15 -0.19
N ALA A 113 12.47 -2.38 -0.64
CA ALA A 113 12.72 -3.58 0.15
C ALA A 113 14.20 -3.70 0.55
N THR A 114 15.13 -3.39 -0.35
CA THR A 114 16.57 -3.39 -0.04
C THR A 114 16.93 -2.32 0.99
N ILE A 115 16.44 -1.10 0.82
CA ILE A 115 16.64 0.01 1.77
C ILE A 115 16.06 -0.33 3.14
N ASP A 116 14.90 -0.94 3.17
CA ASP A 116 14.22 -1.33 4.40
C ASP A 116 14.95 -2.47 5.12
N MET A 117 15.45 -3.48 4.39
CA MET A 117 16.30 -4.52 4.95
C MET A 117 17.59 -3.95 5.56
N CYS A 118 18.22 -2.97 4.90
CA CYS A 118 19.37 -2.27 5.47
C CYS A 118 18.99 -1.59 6.80
N ARG A 119 17.90 -0.83 6.84
CA ARG A 119 17.43 -0.14 8.07
C ARG A 119 17.08 -1.11 9.20
N LEU A 120 16.30 -2.15 8.90
CA LEU A 120 15.90 -3.17 9.87
C LEU A 120 17.09 -3.95 10.42
N SER A 121 18.15 -4.09 9.63
CA SER A 121 19.39 -4.76 10.01
C SER A 121 20.41 -3.84 10.66
N GLY A 122 20.13 -2.53 10.77
CA GLY A 122 21.02 -1.55 11.39
C GLY A 122 22.17 -1.05 10.50
N PHE A 123 22.12 -1.31 9.18
CA PHE A 123 23.06 -0.79 8.21
C PHE A 123 22.65 0.59 7.69
N TYR A 124 23.61 1.29 7.07
CA TYR A 124 23.31 2.47 6.28
C TYR A 124 22.26 2.11 5.19
N PRO A 125 21.26 2.97 4.92
CA PRO A 125 20.21 2.65 3.96
C PRO A 125 20.69 2.76 2.51
N ALA A 126 21.58 1.87 2.13
CA ALA A 126 22.12 1.64 0.80
C ALA A 126 22.43 0.15 0.62
N GLY A 127 22.14 -0.40 -0.54
CA GLY A 127 22.38 -1.80 -0.82
C GLY A 127 22.89 -2.05 -2.23
N ALA A 128 23.02 -3.32 -2.57
CA ALA A 128 23.15 -3.79 -3.93
C ALA A 128 22.00 -4.77 -4.19
N LEU A 129 21.40 -4.70 -5.36
CA LEU A 129 20.41 -5.63 -5.83
C LEU A 129 20.69 -6.05 -7.27
N MET A 130 20.22 -7.24 -7.64
CA MET A 130 20.29 -7.76 -9.01
C MET A 130 19.12 -8.68 -9.25
N GLU A 131 18.40 -8.44 -10.33
CA GLU A 131 17.32 -9.30 -10.81
C GLU A 131 17.84 -10.71 -11.11
N ILE A 132 17.03 -11.73 -10.77
CA ILE A 132 17.40 -13.14 -10.98
C ILE A 132 16.79 -13.63 -12.29
N MET A 133 17.66 -14.02 -13.21
CA MET A 133 17.30 -14.55 -14.52
C MET A 133 17.67 -16.02 -14.64
N ASN A 134 16.83 -16.77 -15.37
CA ASN A 134 17.10 -18.14 -15.79
C ASN A 134 18.22 -18.18 -16.86
N GLU A 135 18.75 -19.39 -17.11
CA GLU A 135 19.82 -19.57 -18.13
C GLU A 135 19.35 -19.26 -19.55
N ASP A 136 18.06 -19.38 -19.82
CA ASP A 136 17.46 -19.05 -21.11
C ASP A 136 17.17 -17.55 -21.31
N GLY A 137 17.49 -16.71 -20.31
CA GLY A 137 17.29 -15.26 -20.34
C GLY A 137 15.89 -14.82 -19.89
N THR A 138 15.01 -15.70 -19.47
CA THR A 138 13.72 -15.35 -18.86
C THR A 138 13.90 -14.98 -17.41
N MET A 139 12.97 -14.20 -16.84
CA MET A 139 12.99 -13.86 -15.41
C MET A 139 12.62 -15.07 -14.56
N ALA A 140 13.39 -15.33 -13.50
CA ALA A 140 13.08 -16.38 -12.54
C ALA A 140 11.82 -16.05 -11.76
N ARG A 141 10.95 -17.05 -11.57
CA ARG A 141 9.70 -16.96 -10.84
C ARG A 141 9.83 -17.73 -9.51
N LEU A 142 8.82 -17.65 -8.67
CA LEU A 142 8.84 -18.21 -7.31
C LEU A 142 9.38 -19.66 -7.24
N PRO A 143 9.04 -20.60 -8.14
CA PRO A 143 9.61 -21.96 -8.09
C PRO A 143 11.12 -22.03 -8.34
N GLU A 144 11.66 -21.23 -9.27
CA GLU A 144 13.09 -21.14 -9.59
C GLU A 144 13.84 -20.42 -8.48
N LEU A 145 13.25 -19.33 -7.94
CA LEU A 145 13.79 -18.58 -6.80
C LEU A 145 13.92 -19.47 -5.57
N ARG A 146 12.94 -20.34 -5.29
CA ARG A 146 13.01 -21.30 -4.18
C ARG A 146 14.15 -22.29 -4.38
N LYS A 147 14.34 -22.82 -5.59
CA LYS A 147 15.47 -23.72 -5.90
C LYS A 147 16.80 -23.07 -5.65
N MET A 148 16.99 -21.82 -6.13
CA MET A 148 18.20 -21.05 -5.90
C MET A 148 18.42 -20.80 -4.39
N ALA A 149 17.37 -20.44 -3.67
CA ALA A 149 17.46 -20.23 -2.24
C ALA A 149 17.88 -21.51 -1.49
N ASP A 150 17.36 -22.67 -1.87
CA ASP A 150 17.73 -23.95 -1.28
C ASP A 150 19.17 -24.35 -1.64
N GLU A 151 19.59 -24.16 -2.90
CA GLU A 151 20.95 -24.48 -3.38
C GLU A 151 22.02 -23.69 -2.66
N PHE A 152 21.80 -22.40 -2.43
CA PHE A 152 22.78 -21.50 -1.82
C PHE A 152 22.48 -21.21 -0.34
N ASN A 153 21.50 -21.88 0.25
CA ASN A 153 21.04 -21.67 1.64
C ASN A 153 20.72 -20.20 1.93
N LEU A 154 19.98 -19.54 1.02
CA LEU A 154 19.54 -18.16 1.15
C LEU A 154 18.11 -18.08 1.70
N LYS A 155 17.79 -16.98 2.36
CA LYS A 155 16.41 -16.70 2.76
C LYS A 155 15.65 -16.12 1.56
N LEU A 156 14.41 -16.55 1.39
CA LEU A 156 13.46 -16.10 0.38
C LEU A 156 12.25 -15.50 1.08
N ILE A 157 12.03 -14.21 0.90
CA ILE A 157 10.93 -13.44 1.50
C ILE A 157 10.13 -12.73 0.41
N SER A 158 8.89 -12.30 0.73
CA SER A 158 8.07 -11.48 -0.16
C SER A 158 8.07 -10.01 0.26
N ILE A 159 7.91 -9.10 -0.71
CA ILE A 159 7.68 -7.67 -0.46
C ILE A 159 6.44 -7.48 0.41
N ARG A 160 5.38 -8.25 0.18
CA ARG A 160 4.15 -8.23 0.97
C ARG A 160 4.40 -8.54 2.45
N ASP A 161 5.18 -9.58 2.76
CA ASP A 161 5.50 -9.93 4.14
C ASP A 161 6.37 -8.86 4.81
N MET A 162 7.28 -8.24 4.04
CA MET A 162 8.09 -7.12 4.53
C MET A 162 7.23 -5.89 4.86
N ILE A 163 6.30 -5.52 3.99
CA ILE A 163 5.33 -4.44 4.26
C ILE A 163 4.53 -4.76 5.53
N ALA A 164 4.00 -5.98 5.65
CA ALA A 164 3.25 -6.41 6.82
C ALA A 164 4.11 -6.39 8.10
N TYR A 165 5.39 -6.76 8.01
CA TYR A 165 6.35 -6.70 9.11
C TYR A 165 6.59 -5.26 9.56
N ARG A 166 6.92 -4.34 8.64
CA ARG A 166 7.14 -2.93 8.95
C ARG A 166 5.93 -2.26 9.58
N LEU A 167 4.74 -2.54 9.06
CA LEU A 167 3.49 -2.01 9.59
C LEU A 167 3.16 -2.53 11.00
N ARG A 168 3.72 -3.68 11.39
CA ARG A 168 3.64 -4.18 12.78
C ARG A 168 4.63 -3.49 13.72
N GLN A 169 5.78 -3.07 13.20
CA GLN A 169 6.88 -2.48 14.00
C GLN A 169 6.83 -0.95 14.07
N GLU A 170 6.34 -0.31 13.00
CA GLU A 170 6.36 1.13 12.85
C GLU A 170 4.93 1.70 12.83
N SER A 171 4.64 2.66 13.70
CA SER A 171 3.41 3.45 13.59
C SER A 171 3.61 4.57 12.56
N ILE A 172 2.90 4.51 11.42
CA ILE A 172 2.89 5.58 10.39
C ILE A 172 1.97 6.73 10.75
N VAL A 173 1.26 6.63 11.89
CA VAL A 173 0.35 7.66 12.39
C VAL A 173 0.79 8.15 13.77
N GLU A 174 0.51 9.40 14.06
CA GLU A 174 0.61 10.01 15.37
C GLU A 174 -0.80 10.15 15.94
N LYS A 175 -1.04 9.56 17.11
CA LYS A 175 -2.33 9.59 17.80
C LYS A 175 -2.50 10.88 18.57
N GLY A 176 -3.61 11.60 18.35
CA GLY A 176 -3.97 12.80 19.09
C GLY A 176 -4.74 12.51 20.39
N VAL A 177 -5.34 13.56 20.94
CA VAL A 177 -6.13 13.46 22.17
C VAL A 177 -7.54 12.92 21.90
N GLU A 178 -8.04 12.11 22.82
CA GLU A 178 -9.42 11.63 22.80
C GLU A 178 -10.35 12.69 23.38
N VAL A 179 -11.49 12.90 22.70
CA VAL A 179 -12.55 13.80 23.15
C VAL A 179 -13.92 13.14 23.04
N ASP A 180 -14.83 13.61 23.85
CA ASP A 180 -16.25 13.26 23.77
C ASP A 180 -16.91 13.97 22.58
N MET A 181 -17.73 13.24 21.82
CA MET A 181 -18.32 13.74 20.57
C MET A 181 -19.80 13.34 20.46
N PRO A 182 -20.71 14.12 21.05
CA PRO A 182 -22.13 13.98 20.82
C PRO A 182 -22.49 14.45 19.40
N THR A 183 -23.27 13.65 18.68
CA THR A 183 -23.72 13.94 17.31
C THR A 183 -25.21 13.65 17.16
N GLU A 184 -25.82 14.12 16.06
CA GLU A 184 -27.23 13.81 15.73
C GLU A 184 -27.48 12.30 15.49
N HIS A 185 -26.41 11.54 15.16
CA HIS A 185 -26.48 10.10 14.84
C HIS A 185 -25.99 9.20 15.98
N GLY A 186 -25.71 9.75 17.14
CA GLY A 186 -25.26 9.03 18.32
C GLY A 186 -24.17 9.72 19.12
N HIS A 187 -23.77 9.10 20.22
CA HIS A 187 -22.77 9.60 21.13
C HIS A 187 -21.49 8.77 21.01
N PHE A 188 -20.41 9.40 20.55
CA PHE A 188 -19.13 8.76 20.22
C PHE A 188 -18.00 9.40 21.02
N ARG A 189 -16.84 8.77 20.99
CA ARG A 189 -15.53 9.36 21.30
C ARG A 189 -14.80 9.58 19.97
N LEU A 190 -13.98 10.62 19.91
CA LEU A 190 -13.21 10.99 18.72
C LEU A 190 -11.73 11.10 19.05
N ILE A 191 -10.89 10.51 18.20
CA ILE A 191 -9.43 10.68 18.23
C ILE A 191 -8.97 11.12 16.85
N PRO A 192 -8.25 12.25 16.70
CA PRO A 192 -7.56 12.59 15.47
C PRO A 192 -6.24 11.82 15.37
N PHE A 193 -5.84 11.52 14.13
CA PHE A 193 -4.57 10.87 13.80
C PHE A 193 -3.88 11.66 12.69
N ARG A 194 -2.59 11.93 12.85
CA ARG A 194 -1.78 12.56 11.80
C ARG A 194 -0.92 11.53 11.11
N GLN A 195 -1.01 11.43 9.78
CA GLN A 195 -0.12 10.60 8.98
C GLN A 195 1.27 11.24 8.90
N LYS A 196 2.31 10.51 9.33
CA LYS A 196 3.67 11.04 9.46
C LYS A 196 4.34 11.36 8.13
N SER A 197 3.95 10.66 7.05
CA SER A 197 4.57 10.80 5.72
C SER A 197 4.18 12.08 4.98
N ASN A 198 2.95 12.56 5.16
CA ASN A 198 2.38 13.69 4.39
C ASN A 198 1.67 14.74 5.26
N GLY A 199 1.57 14.53 6.58
CA GLY A 199 0.93 15.43 7.53
C GLY A 199 -0.60 15.45 7.46
N LEU A 200 -1.25 14.62 6.66
CA LEU A 200 -2.71 14.55 6.59
C LEU A 200 -3.31 14.10 7.92
N GLU A 201 -4.41 14.72 8.29
CA GLU A 201 -5.15 14.40 9.50
C GLU A 201 -6.37 13.54 9.18
N HIS A 202 -6.51 12.43 9.90
CA HIS A 202 -7.60 11.48 9.83
C HIS A 202 -8.31 11.43 11.16
N VAL A 203 -9.51 10.88 11.20
CA VAL A 203 -10.31 10.85 12.42
C VAL A 203 -10.84 9.45 12.66
N ALA A 204 -10.77 8.98 13.89
CA ALA A 204 -11.52 7.84 14.35
C ALA A 204 -12.67 8.28 15.29
N LEU A 205 -13.92 7.92 14.94
CA LEU A 205 -15.06 7.98 15.84
C LEU A 205 -15.33 6.56 16.33
N PHE A 206 -15.52 6.38 17.64
CA PHE A 206 -15.76 5.04 18.17
C PHE A 206 -16.66 5.11 19.42
N LYS A 207 -17.31 3.98 19.66
CA LYS A 207 -18.22 3.78 20.81
C LYS A 207 -17.94 2.45 21.48
N GLY A 208 -18.08 2.40 22.80
CA GLY A 208 -17.86 1.18 23.58
C GLY A 208 -16.39 0.83 23.76
N THR A 209 -16.16 -0.39 24.21
CA THR A 209 -14.85 -1.03 24.36
C THR A 209 -14.94 -2.45 23.88
N TRP A 210 -13.82 -3.06 23.51
CA TRP A 210 -13.75 -4.43 22.99
C TRP A 210 -12.50 -5.14 23.45
N GLU A 211 -12.59 -6.46 23.48
CA GLU A 211 -11.44 -7.32 23.71
C GLU A 211 -10.64 -7.56 22.41
N PRO A 212 -9.35 -7.91 22.48
CA PRO A 212 -8.50 -8.08 21.29
C PRO A 212 -9.05 -9.04 20.23
N ASP A 213 -9.71 -10.13 20.64
CA ASP A 213 -10.27 -11.13 19.75
C ASP A 213 -11.76 -10.95 19.41
N GLU A 214 -12.35 -9.86 19.89
CA GLU A 214 -13.77 -9.58 19.67
C GLU A 214 -13.99 -8.95 18.28
N PRO A 215 -14.94 -9.46 17.47
CA PRO A 215 -15.30 -8.84 16.20
C PRO A 215 -16.00 -7.50 16.39
N VAL A 216 -15.36 -6.41 15.99
CA VAL A 216 -15.86 -5.03 16.11
C VAL A 216 -16.56 -4.59 14.83
N LEU A 217 -17.68 -3.87 14.95
CA LEU A 217 -18.34 -3.27 13.80
C LEU A 217 -17.55 -2.03 13.33
N VAL A 218 -17.04 -2.08 12.08
CA VAL A 218 -16.10 -1.07 11.57
C VAL A 218 -16.54 -0.50 10.23
N ARG A 219 -16.42 0.82 10.09
CA ARG A 219 -16.49 1.52 8.80
C ARG A 219 -15.18 2.23 8.51
N VAL A 220 -14.55 1.93 7.38
CA VAL A 220 -13.50 2.78 6.81
C VAL A 220 -14.13 3.66 5.75
N HIS A 221 -14.19 4.98 6.02
CA HIS A 221 -14.85 5.98 5.18
C HIS A 221 -13.81 6.96 4.65
N SER A 222 -13.70 7.10 3.32
CA SER A 222 -12.88 8.15 2.70
C SER A 222 -13.71 9.41 2.56
N SER A 223 -13.14 10.55 2.91
CA SER A 223 -13.81 11.86 2.90
C SER A 223 -14.45 12.16 1.53
N CYS A 224 -15.58 12.80 1.58
CA CYS A 224 -16.32 13.28 0.44
C CYS A 224 -16.99 14.61 0.81
N ALA A 225 -16.25 15.73 0.68
CA ALA A 225 -16.76 17.04 1.08
C ALA A 225 -18.14 17.36 0.49
N THR A 226 -18.37 16.99 -0.77
CA THR A 226 -19.66 17.23 -1.42
C THR A 226 -20.79 16.41 -0.81
N GLY A 227 -20.55 15.13 -0.47
CA GLY A 227 -21.57 14.24 0.12
C GLY A 227 -21.70 14.41 1.62
N ASP A 228 -20.58 14.41 2.34
CA ASP A 228 -20.55 14.36 3.80
C ASP A 228 -20.90 15.71 4.45
N ILE A 229 -20.50 16.83 3.81
CA ILE A 229 -20.70 18.19 4.35
C ILE A 229 -21.89 18.88 3.69
N PHE A 230 -21.97 18.84 2.33
CA PHE A 230 -22.99 19.58 1.60
C PHE A 230 -24.22 18.76 1.22
N GLY A 231 -24.28 17.47 1.59
CA GLY A 231 -25.43 16.62 1.30
C GLY A 231 -25.69 16.44 -0.21
N SER A 232 -24.64 16.38 -1.03
CA SER A 232 -24.78 16.22 -2.48
C SER A 232 -25.53 14.92 -2.82
N MET A 233 -26.53 15.03 -3.63
CA MET A 233 -27.31 13.89 -4.14
C MET A 233 -26.62 13.14 -5.29
N ARG A 234 -25.44 13.58 -5.76
CA ARG A 234 -24.67 12.91 -6.84
C ARG A 234 -23.96 11.65 -6.40
N CYS A 235 -23.80 11.43 -5.10
CA CYS A 235 -23.20 10.23 -4.50
C CYS A 235 -24.02 9.75 -3.30
N ASP A 236 -23.60 8.66 -2.71
CA ASP A 236 -24.20 8.03 -1.52
C ASP A 236 -23.32 8.16 -0.27
N CYS A 237 -22.27 9.01 -0.29
CA CYS A 237 -21.23 9.03 0.75
C CYS A 237 -21.80 9.48 2.10
N GLY A 238 -22.43 10.65 2.17
CA GLY A 238 -23.01 11.16 3.42
C GLY A 238 -24.04 10.22 4.04
N GLU A 239 -24.97 9.67 3.20
CA GLU A 239 -25.95 8.69 3.68
C GLU A 239 -25.28 7.44 4.25
N GLN A 240 -24.22 6.94 3.61
CA GLN A 240 -23.45 5.78 4.12
C GLN A 240 -22.75 6.09 5.43
N LEU A 241 -22.21 7.31 5.59
CA LEU A 241 -21.57 7.75 6.83
C LEU A 241 -22.58 7.77 7.98
N HIS A 242 -23.69 8.47 7.79
CA HIS A 242 -24.75 8.59 8.80
C HIS A 242 -25.32 7.21 9.18
N LYS A 243 -25.63 6.36 8.18
CA LYS A 243 -26.10 5.00 8.42
C LYS A 243 -25.08 4.15 9.19
N ALA A 244 -23.79 4.29 8.92
CA ALA A 244 -22.76 3.59 9.68
C ALA A 244 -22.71 4.07 11.14
N MET A 245 -22.86 5.38 11.39
CA MET A 245 -22.95 5.93 12.74
C MET A 245 -24.15 5.36 13.49
N GLU A 246 -25.34 5.36 12.89
CA GLU A 246 -26.57 4.81 13.48
C GLU A 246 -26.46 3.31 13.79
N LEU A 247 -25.85 2.52 12.90
CA LEU A 247 -25.64 1.09 13.11
C LEU A 247 -24.69 0.83 14.29
N ILE A 248 -23.63 1.63 14.43
CA ILE A 248 -22.68 1.52 15.55
C ILE A 248 -23.33 2.00 16.84
N GLU A 249 -24.10 3.09 16.80
CA GLU A 249 -24.88 3.58 17.96
C GLU A 249 -25.81 2.50 18.48
N LYS A 250 -26.57 1.86 17.56
CA LYS A 250 -27.50 0.77 17.90
C LYS A 250 -26.79 -0.49 18.41
N ALA A 251 -25.60 -0.79 17.88
CA ALA A 251 -24.79 -1.92 18.35
C ALA A 251 -24.13 -1.67 19.72
N GLY A 252 -24.06 -0.41 20.16
CA GLY A 252 -23.41 0.00 21.41
C GLY A 252 -21.89 -0.04 21.38
N LYS A 253 -21.28 -0.61 20.32
CA LYS A 253 -19.84 -0.65 20.11
C LYS A 253 -19.47 -0.70 18.64
N GLY A 254 -18.37 -0.06 18.28
CA GLY A 254 -17.84 -0.02 16.92
C GLY A 254 -16.98 1.20 16.65
N ALA A 255 -16.39 1.26 15.46
CA ALA A 255 -15.52 2.34 15.05
C ALA A 255 -15.75 2.77 13.60
N ILE A 256 -15.60 4.07 13.35
CA ILE A 256 -15.53 4.67 12.02
C ILE A 256 -14.16 5.30 11.88
N VAL A 257 -13.39 4.88 10.89
CA VAL A 257 -12.15 5.55 10.48
C VAL A 257 -12.47 6.44 9.29
N TYR A 258 -12.45 7.75 9.51
CA TYR A 258 -12.68 8.77 8.49
C TYR A 258 -11.34 9.23 7.93
N LEU A 259 -11.04 8.80 6.70
CA LEU A 259 -9.79 9.09 6.02
C LEU A 259 -9.90 10.34 5.16
N ASN A 260 -9.00 11.28 5.34
CA ASN A 260 -8.88 12.47 4.50
C ASN A 260 -8.26 12.11 3.14
N GLN A 261 -9.05 11.44 2.29
CA GLN A 261 -8.67 10.94 0.96
C GLN A 261 -9.79 11.25 -0.04
N GLU A 262 -10.03 12.56 -0.25
CA GLU A 262 -11.07 13.08 -1.13
C GLU A 262 -10.96 12.54 -2.56
N GLY A 263 -12.11 12.26 -3.18
CA GLY A 263 -12.16 11.83 -4.57
C GLY A 263 -11.47 10.48 -4.84
N ARG A 264 -11.37 9.58 -3.86
CA ARG A 264 -10.60 8.32 -3.92
C ARG A 264 -9.07 8.55 -4.01
N GLY A 265 -8.57 9.60 -3.37
CA GLY A 265 -7.15 9.95 -3.36
C GLY A 265 -6.76 11.09 -4.30
N ILE A 266 -7.55 11.35 -5.35
CA ILE A 266 -7.21 12.39 -6.36
C ILE A 266 -7.42 13.85 -5.89
N GLY A 267 -8.08 14.04 -4.75
CA GLY A 267 -8.37 15.35 -4.19
C GLY A 267 -9.63 16.02 -4.77
N LEU A 268 -10.03 17.13 -4.12
CA LEU A 268 -11.28 17.83 -4.45
C LEU A 268 -11.25 18.48 -5.84
N MET A 269 -10.12 19.08 -6.23
CA MET A 269 -10.00 19.77 -7.51
C MET A 269 -10.18 18.81 -8.67
N GLU A 270 -9.47 17.70 -8.68
CA GLU A 270 -9.56 16.69 -9.74
C GLU A 270 -10.92 16.00 -9.74
N LYS A 271 -11.52 15.78 -8.56
CA LYS A 271 -12.90 15.30 -8.46
C LYS A 271 -13.90 16.28 -9.13
N MET A 272 -13.72 17.59 -9.00
CA MET A 272 -14.59 18.56 -9.69
C MET A 272 -14.39 18.52 -11.21
N ARG A 273 -13.16 18.33 -11.68
CA ARG A 273 -12.88 18.11 -13.12
C ARG A 273 -13.55 16.82 -13.61
N ALA A 274 -13.44 15.73 -12.85
CA ALA A 274 -14.14 14.48 -13.16
C ALA A 274 -15.67 14.66 -13.20
N TYR A 275 -16.24 15.43 -12.29
CA TYR A 275 -17.67 15.76 -12.31
C TYR A 275 -18.08 16.51 -13.59
N LYS A 276 -17.21 17.41 -14.09
CA LYS A 276 -17.48 18.11 -15.35
C LYS A 276 -17.50 17.14 -16.54
N LEU A 277 -16.52 16.23 -16.62
CA LEU A 277 -16.49 15.19 -17.65
C LEU A 277 -17.72 14.24 -17.57
N GLN A 278 -18.19 13.97 -16.36
CA GLN A 278 -19.42 13.18 -16.17
C GLN A 278 -20.69 13.91 -16.64
N GLU A 279 -20.77 15.23 -16.52
CA GLU A 279 -21.83 16.05 -17.09
C GLU A 279 -21.84 15.96 -18.62
N ASP A 280 -20.65 15.85 -19.22
CA ASP A 280 -20.45 15.69 -20.67
C ASP A 280 -20.63 14.22 -21.14
N GLY A 281 -21.05 13.30 -20.25
CA GLY A 281 -21.48 11.95 -20.57
C GLY A 281 -20.51 10.81 -20.20
N MET A 282 -19.31 11.10 -19.68
CA MET A 282 -18.40 10.04 -19.20
C MET A 282 -18.94 9.34 -17.94
N ASP A 283 -18.50 8.13 -17.67
CA ASP A 283 -18.70 7.53 -16.35
C ASP A 283 -17.56 7.90 -15.37
N THR A 284 -17.71 7.50 -14.12
CA THR A 284 -16.74 7.89 -13.06
C THR A 284 -15.34 7.32 -13.28
N VAL A 285 -15.23 6.10 -13.84
CA VAL A 285 -13.93 5.43 -14.08
C VAL A 285 -13.24 6.09 -15.27
N ASP A 286 -13.96 6.25 -16.39
CA ASP A 286 -13.40 6.85 -17.60
C ASP A 286 -13.03 8.32 -17.38
N ALA A 287 -13.78 9.07 -16.57
CA ALA A 287 -13.45 10.44 -16.20
C ALA A 287 -12.12 10.52 -15.42
N ASN A 288 -11.87 9.62 -14.48
CA ASN A 288 -10.60 9.58 -13.74
C ASN A 288 -9.42 9.21 -14.68
N ILE A 289 -9.58 8.19 -15.51
CA ILE A 289 -8.54 7.76 -16.48
C ILE A 289 -8.21 8.91 -17.46
N CYS A 290 -9.23 9.61 -17.95
CA CYS A 290 -9.04 10.76 -18.85
C CYS A 290 -8.22 11.89 -18.21
N LEU A 291 -8.28 12.03 -16.89
CA LEU A 291 -7.49 13.00 -16.12
C LEU A 291 -6.10 12.47 -15.71
N GLY A 292 -5.72 11.26 -16.14
CA GLY A 292 -4.43 10.64 -15.81
C GLY A 292 -4.38 9.96 -14.44
N HIS A 293 -5.54 9.69 -13.83
CA HIS A 293 -5.64 9.04 -12.52
C HIS A 293 -6.05 7.58 -12.61
N LEU A 294 -5.68 6.80 -11.60
CA LEU A 294 -6.21 5.45 -11.43
C LEU A 294 -7.69 5.47 -11.02
N ALA A 295 -8.37 4.35 -11.18
CA ALA A 295 -9.77 4.20 -10.73
C ALA A 295 -9.92 4.36 -9.20
N ASP A 296 -8.87 4.00 -8.44
CA ASP A 296 -8.79 4.10 -6.98
C ASP A 296 -7.32 4.28 -6.54
N GLU A 297 -6.99 5.45 -5.98
CA GLU A 297 -5.65 5.82 -5.47
C GLU A 297 -5.61 5.85 -3.93
N ARG A 298 -6.59 5.24 -3.25
CA ARG A 298 -6.65 5.28 -1.78
C ARG A 298 -5.61 4.40 -1.13
N ASP A 299 -4.94 4.96 -0.11
CA ASP A 299 -4.11 4.21 0.83
C ASP A 299 -4.97 3.64 1.97
N TYR A 300 -5.16 2.33 1.97
CA TYR A 300 -5.88 1.63 3.04
C TYR A 300 -5.01 1.31 4.26
N GLY A 301 -3.69 1.40 4.13
CA GLY A 301 -2.74 1.10 5.19
C GLY A 301 -2.87 2.03 6.39
N VAL A 302 -3.10 3.32 6.13
CA VAL A 302 -3.36 4.30 7.20
C VAL A 302 -4.61 3.93 7.99
N GLY A 303 -5.69 3.53 7.30
CA GLY A 303 -6.92 3.09 7.95
C GLY A 303 -6.72 1.85 8.80
N ALA A 304 -5.98 0.87 8.29
CA ALA A 304 -5.65 -0.35 9.00
C ALA A 304 -4.83 -0.06 10.28
N GLN A 305 -3.87 0.84 10.20
CA GLN A 305 -3.05 1.19 11.35
C GLN A 305 -3.84 1.96 12.41
N ILE A 306 -4.72 2.89 12.02
CA ILE A 306 -5.63 3.56 12.96
C ILE A 306 -6.51 2.53 13.69
N LEU A 307 -7.04 1.53 12.99
CA LEU A 307 -7.82 0.45 13.61
C LEU A 307 -7.02 -0.35 14.63
N ARG A 308 -5.76 -0.66 14.31
CA ARG A 308 -4.85 -1.34 15.25
C ARG A 308 -4.54 -0.48 16.49
N GLU A 309 -4.32 0.82 16.31
CA GLU A 309 -4.13 1.77 17.42
C GLU A 309 -5.38 1.88 18.32
N LEU A 310 -6.56 1.56 17.79
CA LEU A 310 -7.81 1.41 18.54
C LEU A 310 -7.97 0.02 19.19
N GLY A 311 -7.02 -0.91 18.97
CA GLY A 311 -7.08 -2.30 19.46
C GLY A 311 -8.03 -3.21 18.67
N VAL A 312 -8.40 -2.83 17.44
CA VAL A 312 -9.21 -3.69 16.56
C VAL A 312 -8.30 -4.69 15.85
N HIS A 313 -8.56 -5.99 16.03
CA HIS A 313 -7.88 -7.07 15.32
C HIS A 313 -8.83 -7.85 14.44
N LYS A 314 -10.07 -8.05 14.90
CA LYS A 314 -11.16 -8.71 14.15
C LYS A 314 -12.29 -7.72 13.92
N MET A 315 -12.86 -7.74 12.71
CA MET A 315 -13.91 -6.79 12.39
C MET A 315 -15.06 -7.38 11.57
N ARG A 316 -16.24 -6.81 11.78
CA ARG A 316 -17.40 -6.88 10.92
C ARG A 316 -17.42 -5.61 10.08
N LEU A 317 -17.01 -5.71 8.81
CA LEU A 317 -16.73 -4.52 7.99
C LEU A 317 -18.00 -4.00 7.30
N LEU A 318 -18.38 -2.77 7.61
CA LEU A 318 -19.47 -2.03 6.96
C LEU A 318 -19.01 -1.58 5.56
N THR A 319 -19.28 -2.41 4.54
CA THR A 319 -18.88 -2.14 3.16
C THR A 319 -19.74 -2.86 2.13
N ASN A 320 -19.89 -2.23 0.95
CA ASN A 320 -20.42 -2.86 -0.25
C ASN A 320 -19.31 -3.13 -1.28
N ASN A 321 -18.05 -2.79 -0.96
CA ASN A 321 -16.90 -2.95 -1.84
C ASN A 321 -16.00 -4.12 -1.40
N PRO A 322 -15.96 -5.25 -2.12
CA PRO A 322 -15.12 -6.40 -1.75
C PRO A 322 -13.61 -6.10 -1.84
N VAL A 323 -13.17 -5.17 -2.70
CA VAL A 323 -11.75 -4.80 -2.84
C VAL A 323 -11.19 -4.17 -1.56
N LYS A 324 -12.02 -3.43 -0.80
CA LYS A 324 -11.59 -2.88 0.51
C LYS A 324 -11.14 -3.95 1.50
N ARG A 325 -11.68 -5.16 1.37
CA ARG A 325 -11.32 -6.29 2.21
C ARG A 325 -9.85 -6.67 2.05
N VAL A 326 -9.41 -6.88 0.83
CA VAL A 326 -8.03 -7.26 0.51
C VAL A 326 -7.03 -6.24 1.06
N GLY A 327 -7.35 -4.94 0.90
CA GLY A 327 -6.51 -3.86 1.39
C GLY A 327 -6.34 -3.82 2.92
N LEU A 328 -7.29 -4.31 3.72
CA LEU A 328 -7.22 -4.33 5.18
C LEU A 328 -6.60 -5.63 5.71
N GLU A 329 -6.91 -6.77 5.10
CA GLU A 329 -6.37 -8.09 5.49
C GLU A 329 -4.85 -8.15 5.32
N ALA A 330 -4.30 -7.48 4.29
CA ALA A 330 -2.86 -7.36 4.08
C ALA A 330 -2.11 -6.74 5.28
N TYR A 331 -2.79 -5.95 6.10
CA TYR A 331 -2.24 -5.32 7.30
C TYR A 331 -2.51 -6.10 8.60
N GLY A 332 -2.91 -7.36 8.49
CA GLY A 332 -3.09 -8.26 9.64
C GLY A 332 -4.40 -8.03 10.41
N LEU A 333 -5.40 -7.45 9.76
CA LEU A 333 -6.76 -7.33 10.30
C LEU A 333 -7.62 -8.48 9.76
N GLU A 334 -8.32 -9.19 10.64
CA GLU A 334 -9.24 -10.27 10.27
C GLU A 334 -10.65 -9.72 10.00
N ILE A 335 -11.16 -9.91 8.78
CA ILE A 335 -12.53 -9.55 8.43
C ILE A 335 -13.41 -10.79 8.52
N VAL A 336 -14.18 -10.90 9.61
CA VAL A 336 -15.05 -12.04 9.87
C VAL A 336 -16.39 -11.96 9.14
N GLU A 337 -16.86 -10.74 8.83
CA GLU A 337 -18.15 -10.52 8.17
C GLU A 337 -18.13 -9.22 7.37
N ASN A 338 -18.76 -9.21 6.19
CA ASN A 338 -19.12 -7.99 5.48
C ASN A 338 -20.57 -7.62 5.80
N VAL A 339 -20.76 -6.45 6.38
CA VAL A 339 -22.09 -5.90 6.69
C VAL A 339 -22.46 -4.87 5.63
N PRO A 340 -23.55 -5.04 4.88
CA PRO A 340 -23.92 -4.11 3.82
C PRO A 340 -24.34 -2.74 4.38
N VAL A 341 -23.91 -1.67 3.68
CA VAL A 341 -24.32 -0.27 3.93
C VAL A 341 -24.93 0.27 2.65
N GLU A 342 -26.07 -0.28 2.28
CA GLU A 342 -26.79 0.15 1.08
C GLU A 342 -27.65 1.37 1.38
N THR A 343 -27.72 2.28 0.42
CA THR A 343 -28.57 3.47 0.43
C THR A 343 -29.59 3.36 -0.69
N THR A 344 -30.68 4.10 -0.59
CA THR A 344 -31.71 4.12 -1.64
C THR A 344 -31.23 4.97 -2.81
N PRO A 345 -31.17 4.42 -4.04
CA PRO A 345 -30.84 5.21 -5.22
C PRO A 345 -31.82 6.38 -5.43
N ASN A 346 -31.30 7.49 -5.90
CA ASN A 346 -32.08 8.65 -6.34
C ASN A 346 -31.79 8.99 -7.80
N ARG A 347 -32.58 9.84 -8.43
CA ARG A 347 -32.45 10.20 -9.85
C ARG A 347 -31.07 10.80 -10.24
N TYR A 348 -30.30 11.32 -9.27
CA TYR A 348 -28.99 11.96 -9.53
C TYR A 348 -27.82 11.01 -9.31
N ASN A 349 -27.96 9.96 -8.45
CA ASN A 349 -26.87 9.02 -8.14
C ASN A 349 -27.06 7.63 -8.75
N GLU A 350 -28.20 7.33 -9.38
CA GLU A 350 -28.48 6.00 -9.95
C GLU A 350 -27.38 5.55 -10.92
N ARG A 351 -26.98 6.43 -11.85
CA ARG A 351 -25.90 6.15 -12.79
C ARG A 351 -24.56 5.87 -12.08
N TYR A 352 -24.22 6.66 -11.08
CA TYR A 352 -23.03 6.48 -10.26
C TYR A 352 -23.03 5.13 -9.51
N LEU A 353 -24.15 4.76 -8.91
CA LEU A 353 -24.30 3.48 -8.21
C LEU A 353 -24.24 2.29 -9.18
N ARG A 354 -24.78 2.46 -10.39
CA ARG A 354 -24.67 1.46 -11.45
C ARG A 354 -23.23 1.24 -11.89
N THR A 355 -22.46 2.31 -12.11
CA THR A 355 -21.01 2.22 -12.39
C THR A 355 -20.25 1.50 -11.27
N LYS A 356 -20.56 1.80 -10.01
CA LYS A 356 -19.99 1.08 -8.86
C LYS A 356 -20.25 -0.43 -8.94
N LYS A 357 -21.46 -0.84 -9.28
CA LYS A 357 -21.85 -2.24 -9.39
C LYS A 357 -21.19 -2.93 -10.57
N GLU A 358 -21.29 -2.34 -11.75
CA GLU A 358 -20.93 -2.98 -13.02
C GLU A 358 -19.41 -2.94 -13.30
N ARG A 359 -18.75 -1.84 -12.96
CA ARG A 359 -17.33 -1.61 -13.29
C ARG A 359 -16.37 -1.72 -12.11
N MET A 360 -16.87 -1.61 -10.88
CA MET A 360 -16.04 -1.61 -9.67
C MET A 360 -16.35 -2.77 -8.72
N GLY A 361 -17.17 -3.74 -9.13
CA GLY A 361 -17.46 -4.95 -8.39
C GLY A 361 -18.21 -4.75 -7.06
N HIS A 362 -18.86 -3.60 -6.86
CA HIS A 362 -19.65 -3.38 -5.64
C HIS A 362 -20.87 -4.30 -5.58
N ILE A 363 -21.13 -4.88 -4.43
CA ILE A 363 -22.32 -5.67 -4.15
C ILE A 363 -23.45 -4.70 -3.77
N LEU A 364 -24.35 -4.43 -4.70
CA LEU A 364 -25.48 -3.54 -4.52
C LEU A 364 -26.77 -4.23 -5.03
N HIS A 365 -27.84 -4.19 -4.23
CA HIS A 365 -29.13 -4.74 -4.55
C HIS A 365 -30.09 -3.58 -4.90
N PHE A 366 -30.26 -3.32 -6.18
CA PHE A 366 -31.29 -2.38 -6.64
C PHE A 366 -32.61 -3.13 -6.69
N ASN A 367 -33.59 -2.68 -5.91
CA ASN A 367 -34.96 -3.06 -6.16
C ASN A 367 -35.36 -2.50 -7.54
N LYS A 368 -35.84 -3.36 -8.41
CA LYS A 368 -36.36 -2.99 -9.74
C LYS A 368 -37.56 -2.10 -9.61
#